data_7654a06b1ed2e047720a359d18b54e51
#
_entry.id   7654a06b1ed2e047720a359d18b54e51
#
_cell.length_a   1.000
_cell.length_b   1.000
_cell.length_c   1.000
_cell.angle_alpha   90.00
_cell.angle_beta   90.00
_cell.angle_gamma   90.00
#
_symmetry.space_group_name_H-M   'P 1'
#
loop_
_entity.id
_entity.type
_entity.pdbx_description
1 polymer ?
#
loop_
_entity_poly.entity_id
_entity_poly.type
_entity_poly.pdbx_seq_one_letter_code
_entity_poly.pdbx_strand_id
1 'polypeptide(L)'
;GVDSVNTLLTSLGQDALVFLLATVAIGPLSQKFKFSPILGFLFSGLALKQLGLFQDNTEVSKLSEIGIQFLLFEMGLELSTDRLKALSNYAFKLGTAQLVGCAAVFTAFLLPVGASTGTRILETFSGNPNSDILLNIRSVDEAVVIGLALSLSSSAFVLQLLSEKGQFNSNYGSATLGVLLLQDIAVVPLLVALPLIESTSMIGSGISWSVLIKSGLVSFLGLGIVVLVVKLGLEQLFRFISLGRSKGQGSDSFVALSILTVTGVSLVTQKLGFSDTLGAFLSGVLLAETNFRSQLEEDIRPIKGLLLGLFFVTTGAQVNLDILAANWDVALLMLVGLVSVKSLVTAAAGRAAGLSPSEAVRTGFILAQGGEFAFVVLALASQLRVLPAELNQLLIAVVILSMFLTPGLEALGVRLGEVAEGYFGDGPAPVSYTHLRAH
;
A
#
# COMPACT_ATOMS: atom_id res chain seq x y z
N GLY A 1 -30.42 21.04 16.63
CA GLY A 1 -30.81 20.21 15.47
C GLY A 1 -30.39 20.84 14.13
N VAL A 2 -30.97 22.03 13.79
CA VAL A 2 -30.68 22.68 12.49
C VAL A 2 -29.28 23.29 12.47
N ASP A 3 -28.83 23.88 13.56
CA ASP A 3 -27.52 24.48 13.68
C ASP A 3 -26.39 23.43 13.60
N SER A 4 -26.60 22.24 14.14
CA SER A 4 -25.66 21.12 14.04
C SER A 4 -25.55 20.59 12.62
N VAL A 5 -26.61 20.55 11.85
CA VAL A 5 -26.63 20.12 10.45
C VAL A 5 -25.99 21.18 9.56
N ASN A 6 -26.25 22.47 9.80
CA ASN A 6 -25.59 23.55 9.05
C ASN A 6 -24.07 23.60 9.31
N THR A 7 -23.63 23.38 10.54
CA THR A 7 -22.21 23.34 10.89
C THR A 7 -21.54 22.14 10.23
N LEU A 8 -22.18 20.95 10.22
CA LEU A 8 -21.69 19.77 9.53
C LEU A 8 -21.60 19.95 8.00
N LEU A 9 -22.62 20.56 7.38
CA LEU A 9 -22.62 20.81 5.94
C LEU A 9 -21.57 21.87 5.53
N THR A 10 -21.30 22.85 6.39
CA THR A 10 -20.27 23.86 6.13
C THR A 10 -18.87 23.30 6.32
N SER A 11 -18.60 22.45 7.32
CA SER A 11 -17.28 21.82 7.52
C SER A 11 -16.96 20.81 6.41
N LEU A 12 -17.90 19.92 6.08
CA LEU A 12 -17.77 18.98 4.96
C LEU A 12 -17.53 19.71 3.63
N GLY A 13 -18.22 20.84 3.42
CA GLY A 13 -18.05 21.66 2.21
C GLY A 13 -16.67 22.31 2.13
N GLN A 14 -16.12 22.78 3.26
CA GLN A 14 -14.79 23.39 3.32
C GLN A 14 -13.70 22.36 3.10
N ASP A 15 -13.72 21.22 3.76
CA ASP A 15 -12.72 20.17 3.62
C ASP A 15 -12.72 19.58 2.19
N ALA A 16 -13.92 19.42 1.59
CA ALA A 16 -14.06 18.99 0.20
C ALA A 16 -13.47 20.02 -0.78
N LEU A 17 -13.70 21.31 -0.57
CA LEU A 17 -13.13 22.39 -1.39
C LEU A 17 -11.62 22.43 -1.28
N VAL A 18 -11.07 22.31 -0.07
CA VAL A 18 -9.63 22.27 0.19
C VAL A 18 -9.00 21.06 -0.51
N PHE A 19 -9.64 19.90 -0.42
CA PHE A 19 -9.22 18.71 -1.14
C PHE A 19 -9.22 18.90 -2.66
N LEU A 20 -10.31 19.43 -3.22
CA LEU A 20 -10.41 19.70 -4.67
C LEU A 20 -9.33 20.69 -5.14
N LEU A 21 -9.07 21.74 -4.34
CA LEU A 21 -8.00 22.69 -4.61
C LEU A 21 -6.63 22.00 -4.66
N ALA A 22 -6.34 21.13 -3.66
CA ALA A 22 -5.10 20.35 -3.65
C ALA A 22 -5.00 19.45 -4.89
N THR A 23 -6.07 18.75 -5.25
CA THR A 23 -6.10 17.86 -6.40
C THR A 23 -5.85 18.59 -7.72
N VAL A 24 -6.48 19.75 -7.91
CA VAL A 24 -6.30 20.60 -9.10
C VAL A 24 -4.88 21.18 -9.17
N ALA A 25 -4.30 21.54 -8.04
CA ALA A 25 -2.96 22.12 -8.00
C ALA A 25 -1.84 21.10 -8.20
N ILE A 26 -1.95 19.93 -7.55
CA ILE A 26 -0.88 18.92 -7.52
C ILE A 26 -0.67 18.27 -8.89
N GLY A 27 -1.71 18.01 -9.67
CA GLY A 27 -1.58 17.42 -10.99
C GLY A 27 -0.60 18.18 -11.89
N PRO A 28 -0.83 19.46 -12.20
CA PRO A 28 0.08 20.29 -13.00
C PRO A 28 1.45 20.51 -12.34
N LEU A 29 1.50 20.68 -11.01
CA LEU A 29 2.75 20.87 -10.27
C LEU A 29 3.66 19.65 -10.36
N SER A 30 3.11 18.46 -10.21
CA SER A 30 3.88 17.22 -10.30
C SER A 30 4.49 17.02 -11.69
N GLN A 31 3.75 17.35 -12.75
CA GLN A 31 4.27 17.32 -14.11
C GLN A 31 5.37 18.36 -14.35
N LYS A 32 5.18 19.59 -13.87
CA LYS A 32 6.14 20.68 -14.03
C LYS A 32 7.47 20.42 -13.29
N PHE A 33 7.39 19.91 -12.08
CA PHE A 33 8.58 19.67 -11.23
C PHE A 33 9.09 18.22 -11.29
N LYS A 34 8.46 17.36 -12.10
CA LYS A 34 8.83 15.95 -12.32
C LYS A 34 8.93 15.14 -11.01
N PHE A 35 8.00 15.35 -10.09
CA PHE A 35 7.87 14.52 -8.89
C PHE A 35 6.61 13.64 -8.98
N SER A 36 6.57 12.56 -8.20
CA SER A 36 5.41 11.67 -8.17
C SER A 36 4.16 12.40 -7.64
N PRO A 37 3.00 12.33 -8.32
CA PRO A 37 1.75 12.88 -7.83
C PRO A 37 1.38 12.41 -6.43
N ILE A 38 1.70 11.16 -6.07
CA ILE A 38 1.45 10.56 -4.75
C ILE A 38 2.14 11.38 -3.65
N LEU A 39 3.43 11.68 -3.83
CA LEU A 39 4.16 12.54 -2.89
C LEU A 39 3.55 13.94 -2.82
N GLY A 40 3.16 14.49 -3.96
CA GLY A 40 2.48 15.78 -4.00
C GLY A 40 1.22 15.81 -3.16
N PHE A 41 0.37 14.79 -3.28
CA PHE A 41 -0.84 14.66 -2.48
C PHE A 41 -0.54 14.47 -0.99
N LEU A 42 0.40 13.61 -0.62
CA LEU A 42 0.82 13.42 0.77
C LEU A 42 1.32 14.72 1.41
N PHE A 43 2.22 15.44 0.73
CA PHE A 43 2.74 16.71 1.22
C PHE A 43 1.69 17.81 1.25
N SER A 44 0.77 17.85 0.29
CA SER A 44 -0.34 18.81 0.32
C SER A 44 -1.24 18.57 1.52
N GLY A 45 -1.59 17.33 1.83
CA GLY A 45 -2.37 16.97 3.01
C GLY A 45 -1.69 17.42 4.32
N LEU A 46 -0.40 17.14 4.44
CA LEU A 46 0.42 17.59 5.57
C LEU A 46 0.43 19.11 5.70
N ALA A 47 0.66 19.82 4.59
CA ALA A 47 0.70 21.29 4.58
C ALA A 47 -0.65 21.91 4.91
N LEU A 48 -1.74 21.40 4.35
CA LEU A 48 -3.09 21.89 4.60
C LEU A 48 -3.49 21.71 6.07
N LYS A 49 -3.08 20.62 6.72
CA LYS A 49 -3.27 20.43 8.16
C LYS A 49 -2.46 21.45 8.97
N GLN A 50 -1.20 21.68 8.63
CA GLN A 50 -0.36 22.66 9.34
C GLN A 50 -0.88 24.10 9.19
N LEU A 51 -1.52 24.42 8.07
CA LEU A 51 -2.17 25.69 7.83
C LEU A 51 -3.53 25.82 8.54
N GLY A 52 -4.00 24.78 9.23
CA GLY A 52 -5.29 24.76 9.92
C GLY A 52 -6.50 24.80 8.98
N LEU A 53 -6.32 24.40 7.73
CA LEU A 53 -7.36 24.41 6.71
C LEU A 53 -8.27 23.18 6.80
N PHE A 54 -7.80 22.07 7.37
CA PHE A 54 -8.63 20.94 7.77
C PHE A 54 -9.12 21.16 9.21
N GLN A 55 -10.45 21.24 9.38
CA GLN A 55 -11.05 21.62 10.67
C GLN A 55 -11.42 20.42 11.53
N ASP A 56 -11.75 19.27 10.93
CA ASP A 56 -12.22 18.11 11.67
C ASP A 56 -11.50 16.82 11.25
N ASN A 57 -10.80 16.20 12.21
CA ASN A 57 -10.12 14.92 11.99
C ASN A 57 -11.10 13.76 11.69
N THR A 58 -12.34 13.82 12.16
CA THR A 58 -13.35 12.78 11.97
C THR A 58 -13.87 12.76 10.53
N GLU A 59 -14.08 13.92 9.92
CA GLU A 59 -14.52 14.03 8.53
C GLU A 59 -13.40 13.65 7.56
N VAL A 60 -12.17 14.08 7.85
CA VAL A 60 -10.98 13.67 7.10
C VAL A 60 -10.80 12.14 7.14
N SER A 61 -11.06 11.50 8.28
CA SER A 61 -11.02 10.04 8.39
C SER A 61 -12.06 9.35 7.51
N LYS A 62 -13.31 9.84 7.48
CA LYS A 62 -14.36 9.27 6.60
C LYS A 62 -14.03 9.43 5.12
N LEU A 63 -13.47 10.58 4.72
CA LEU A 63 -13.01 10.79 3.36
C LEU A 63 -11.85 9.83 3.01
N SER A 64 -10.95 9.59 3.97
CA SER A 64 -9.86 8.61 3.81
C SER A 64 -10.41 7.19 3.60
N GLU A 65 -11.42 6.77 4.35
CA GLU A 65 -12.07 5.46 4.20
C GLU A 65 -12.64 5.26 2.78
N ILE A 66 -13.31 6.26 2.24
CA ILE A 66 -13.80 6.23 0.85
C ILE A 66 -12.62 6.09 -0.12
N GLY A 67 -11.54 6.86 0.09
CA GLY A 67 -10.34 6.78 -0.72
C GLY A 67 -9.72 5.38 -0.70
N ILE A 68 -9.61 4.75 0.48
CA ILE A 68 -9.10 3.37 0.65
C ILE A 68 -9.99 2.37 -0.08
N GLN A 69 -11.31 2.46 0.07
CA GLN A 69 -12.26 1.55 -0.60
C GLN A 69 -12.07 1.60 -2.12
N PHE A 70 -11.96 2.79 -2.69
CA PHE A 70 -11.76 2.92 -4.13
C PHE A 70 -10.37 2.51 -4.60
N LEU A 71 -9.32 2.75 -3.81
CA LEU A 71 -7.99 2.23 -4.10
C LEU A 71 -7.99 0.70 -4.18
N LEU A 72 -8.62 0.04 -3.21
CA LEU A 72 -8.73 -1.42 -3.18
C LEU A 72 -9.64 -1.98 -4.28
N PHE A 73 -10.72 -1.27 -4.58
CA PHE A 73 -11.58 -1.60 -5.73
C PHE A 73 -10.77 -1.58 -7.04
N GLU A 74 -9.99 -0.55 -7.26
CA GLU A 74 -9.12 -0.43 -8.42
C GLU A 74 -8.10 -1.58 -8.49
N MET A 75 -7.46 -1.88 -7.37
CA MET A 75 -6.56 -3.02 -7.28
C MET A 75 -7.26 -4.33 -7.65
N GLY A 76 -8.48 -4.53 -7.17
CA GLY A 76 -9.30 -5.68 -7.56
C GLY A 76 -9.55 -5.70 -9.07
N LEU A 77 -9.85 -4.56 -9.67
CA LEU A 77 -10.13 -4.42 -11.11
C LEU A 77 -8.87 -4.69 -11.96
N GLU A 78 -7.70 -4.33 -11.48
CA GLU A 78 -6.42 -4.61 -12.13
C GLU A 78 -6.00 -6.08 -12.03
N LEU A 79 -6.46 -6.82 -10.99
CA LEU A 79 -6.19 -8.23 -10.83
C LEU A 79 -7.01 -9.05 -11.82
N SER A 80 -6.33 -9.56 -12.85
CA SER A 80 -6.91 -10.52 -13.77
C SER A 80 -6.20 -11.86 -13.68
N THR A 81 -6.96 -12.95 -13.93
CA THR A 81 -6.40 -14.31 -14.02
C THR A 81 -5.29 -14.42 -15.07
N ASP A 82 -5.32 -13.58 -16.11
CA ASP A 82 -4.29 -13.55 -17.15
C ASP A 82 -2.99 -12.91 -16.67
N ARG A 83 -3.06 -11.85 -15.86
CA ARG A 83 -1.87 -11.27 -15.18
C ARG A 83 -1.26 -12.27 -14.20
N LEU A 84 -2.07 -13.02 -13.45
CA LEU A 84 -1.60 -14.08 -12.56
C LEU A 84 -0.86 -15.18 -13.32
N LYS A 85 -1.39 -15.62 -14.47
CA LYS A 85 -0.76 -16.63 -15.34
C LYS A 85 0.52 -16.10 -16.01
N ALA A 86 0.58 -14.81 -16.30
CA ALA A 86 1.74 -14.16 -16.89
C ALA A 86 2.91 -14.02 -15.88
N LEU A 87 2.65 -14.20 -14.58
CA LEU A 87 3.70 -14.18 -13.56
C LEU A 87 4.66 -15.35 -13.83
N SER A 88 5.89 -15.02 -14.19
CA SER A 88 6.90 -16.06 -14.41
C SER A 88 7.21 -16.79 -13.08
N ASN A 89 7.54 -18.09 -13.15
CA ASN A 89 7.97 -18.85 -11.98
C ASN A 89 9.13 -18.18 -11.22
N TYR A 90 9.94 -17.44 -11.94
CA TYR A 90 11.05 -16.67 -11.41
C TYR A 90 10.55 -15.48 -10.55
N ALA A 91 9.64 -14.67 -11.10
CA ALA A 91 9.05 -13.52 -10.40
C ALA A 91 8.27 -13.97 -9.15
N PHE A 92 7.55 -15.10 -9.25
CA PHE A 92 6.85 -15.68 -8.11
C PHE A 92 7.83 -16.11 -7.00
N LYS A 93 8.92 -16.81 -7.34
CA LYS A 93 9.93 -17.26 -6.35
C LYS A 93 10.61 -16.08 -5.68
N LEU A 94 11.08 -15.10 -6.47
CA LEU A 94 11.75 -13.92 -5.95
C LEU A 94 10.82 -13.07 -5.10
N GLY A 95 9.62 -12.80 -5.59
CA GLY A 95 8.62 -11.98 -4.89
C GLY A 95 8.19 -12.63 -3.57
N THR A 96 7.92 -13.94 -3.56
CA THR A 96 7.57 -14.67 -2.33
C THR A 96 8.75 -14.65 -1.34
N ALA A 97 9.97 -14.90 -1.79
CA ALA A 97 11.16 -14.86 -0.93
C ALA A 97 11.39 -13.47 -0.33
N GLN A 98 11.21 -12.41 -1.12
CA GLN A 98 11.33 -11.04 -0.66
C GLN A 98 10.23 -10.70 0.36
N LEU A 99 8.96 -10.95 0.03
CA LEU A 99 7.81 -10.59 0.88
C LEU A 99 7.89 -11.34 2.23
N VAL A 100 7.99 -12.67 2.18
CA VAL A 100 8.06 -13.50 3.37
C VAL A 100 9.35 -13.25 4.15
N GLY A 101 10.48 -13.10 3.47
CA GLY A 101 11.76 -12.83 4.09
C GLY A 101 11.78 -11.49 4.81
N CYS A 102 11.31 -10.40 4.17
CA CYS A 102 11.22 -9.09 4.83
C CYS A 102 10.24 -9.11 5.99
N ALA A 103 9.04 -9.67 5.80
CA ALA A 103 8.04 -9.77 6.85
C ALA A 103 8.57 -10.57 8.05
N ALA A 104 9.24 -11.69 7.82
CA ALA A 104 9.82 -12.51 8.88
C ALA A 104 10.94 -11.78 9.65
N VAL A 105 11.83 -11.09 8.93
CA VAL A 105 12.93 -10.34 9.56
C VAL A 105 12.36 -9.19 10.39
N PHE A 106 11.46 -8.36 9.84
CA PHE A 106 10.85 -7.28 10.61
C PHE A 106 10.08 -7.80 11.81
N THR A 107 9.27 -8.85 11.64
CA THR A 107 8.55 -9.47 12.76
C THR A 107 9.52 -9.96 13.82
N ALA A 108 10.59 -10.66 13.45
CA ALA A 108 11.58 -11.19 14.41
C ALA A 108 12.29 -10.07 15.19
N PHE A 109 12.58 -8.94 14.54
CA PHE A 109 13.15 -7.77 15.21
C PHE A 109 12.18 -7.11 16.20
N LEU A 110 10.88 -7.22 15.96
CA LEU A 110 9.82 -6.56 16.71
C LEU A 110 9.13 -7.47 17.74
N LEU A 111 9.45 -8.78 17.76
CA LEU A 111 8.82 -9.72 18.69
C LEU A 111 9.04 -9.32 20.15
N PRO A 112 7.99 -9.28 20.98
CA PRO A 112 8.06 -8.94 22.40
C PRO A 112 8.57 -10.12 23.25
N VAL A 113 9.65 -10.77 22.85
CA VAL A 113 10.27 -11.90 23.61
C VAL A 113 11.41 -11.38 24.44
N GLY A 114 11.10 -10.98 25.69
CA GLY A 114 12.05 -10.21 26.49
C GLY A 114 12.28 -8.84 25.83
N ALA A 115 13.31 -8.08 26.12
CA ALA A 115 13.59 -6.92 25.27
C ALA A 115 13.97 -7.44 23.87
N SER A 116 13.09 -7.22 22.85
CA SER A 116 13.36 -7.62 21.47
C SER A 116 14.68 -6.99 20.99
N THR A 117 15.38 -7.65 20.09
CA THR A 117 16.64 -7.10 19.56
C THR A 117 16.44 -5.71 18.97
N GLY A 118 15.30 -5.49 18.27
CA GLY A 118 14.93 -4.19 17.73
C GLY A 118 14.66 -3.15 18.81
N THR A 119 13.94 -3.50 19.87
CA THR A 119 13.68 -2.60 20.99
C THR A 119 14.98 -2.22 21.68
N ARG A 120 15.90 -3.16 21.94
CA ARG A 120 17.23 -2.87 22.53
C ARG A 120 18.07 -1.94 21.65
N ILE A 121 18.06 -2.15 20.33
CA ILE A 121 18.76 -1.26 19.40
C ILE A 121 18.15 0.14 19.47
N LEU A 122 16.83 0.25 19.42
CA LEU A 122 16.12 1.52 19.51
C LEU A 122 16.36 2.23 20.84
N GLU A 123 16.27 1.55 21.97
CA GLU A 123 16.58 2.07 23.31
C GLU A 123 18.04 2.57 23.42
N THR A 124 18.98 1.81 22.84
CA THR A 124 20.40 2.16 22.90
C THR A 124 20.73 3.44 22.12
N PHE A 125 20.02 3.68 21.02
CA PHE A 125 20.30 4.80 20.12
C PHE A 125 19.37 6.01 20.31
N SER A 126 18.15 5.84 20.82
CA SER A 126 17.20 6.95 20.96
C SER A 126 17.49 7.90 22.12
N GLY A 127 18.13 7.43 23.17
CA GLY A 127 18.49 8.27 24.33
C GLY A 127 17.32 9.01 25.00
N ASN A 128 16.08 8.79 24.54
CA ASN A 128 14.89 9.52 24.98
C ASN A 128 14.02 8.62 25.88
N PRO A 129 13.83 8.98 27.16
CA PRO A 129 13.05 8.15 28.11
C PRO A 129 11.55 8.04 27.75
N ASN A 130 11.03 8.90 26.87
CA ASN A 130 9.65 8.80 26.39
C ASN A 130 9.47 7.84 25.20
N SER A 131 10.57 7.29 24.67
CA SER A 131 10.52 6.33 23.56
C SER A 131 9.91 4.99 23.96
N ASP A 132 9.86 4.65 25.24
CA ASP A 132 9.28 3.40 25.75
C ASP A 132 7.82 3.19 25.34
N ILE A 133 7.04 4.26 25.22
CA ILE A 133 5.62 4.20 24.83
C ILE A 133 5.46 3.86 23.35
N LEU A 134 6.39 4.35 22.50
CA LEU A 134 6.37 4.12 21.06
C LEU A 134 7.01 2.78 20.66
N LEU A 135 7.95 2.29 21.49
CA LEU A 135 8.77 1.12 21.19
C LEU A 135 8.23 -0.18 21.82
N ASN A 136 7.28 -0.08 22.77
CA ASN A 136 6.68 -1.24 23.40
C ASN A 136 5.63 -1.88 22.50
N ILE A 137 6.09 -2.75 21.60
CA ILE A 137 5.22 -3.66 20.88
C ILE A 137 4.70 -4.68 21.89
N ARG A 138 3.38 -4.68 22.10
CA ARG A 138 2.70 -5.38 23.18
C ARG A 138 2.38 -6.83 22.85
N SER A 139 2.27 -7.13 21.56
CA SER A 139 1.83 -8.44 21.09
C SER A 139 2.61 -8.91 19.86
N VAL A 140 2.58 -10.22 19.64
CA VAL A 140 3.11 -10.84 18.41
C VAL A 140 2.34 -10.34 17.18
N ASP A 141 1.06 -10.07 17.36
CA ASP A 141 0.17 -9.62 16.28
C ASP A 141 0.58 -8.23 15.77
N GLU A 142 0.92 -7.30 16.67
CA GLU A 142 1.48 -6.00 16.30
C GLU A 142 2.76 -6.15 15.49
N ALA A 143 3.67 -7.01 15.93
CA ALA A 143 4.94 -7.27 15.23
C ALA A 143 4.72 -7.86 13.83
N VAL A 144 3.79 -8.79 13.68
CA VAL A 144 3.43 -9.41 12.40
C VAL A 144 2.82 -8.39 11.46
N VAL A 145 1.88 -7.58 11.93
CA VAL A 145 1.21 -6.55 11.13
C VAL A 145 2.19 -5.49 10.63
N ILE A 146 3.07 -5.01 11.50
CA ILE A 146 4.12 -4.07 11.12
C ILE A 146 5.08 -4.71 10.10
N GLY A 147 5.51 -5.94 10.36
CA GLY A 147 6.41 -6.68 9.48
C GLY A 147 5.84 -6.85 8.07
N LEU A 148 4.56 -7.20 7.99
CA LEU A 148 3.85 -7.34 6.72
C LEU A 148 3.67 -5.99 6.01
N ALA A 149 3.22 -4.94 6.72
CA ALA A 149 3.06 -3.61 6.15
C ALA A 149 4.37 -3.05 5.57
N LEU A 150 5.47 -3.17 6.34
CA LEU A 150 6.79 -2.68 5.92
C LEU A 150 7.45 -3.53 4.83
N SER A 151 7.02 -4.77 4.63
CA SER A 151 7.53 -5.63 3.54
C SER A 151 7.06 -5.20 2.15
N LEU A 152 5.94 -4.47 2.06
CA LEU A 152 5.36 -3.97 0.81
C LEU A 152 6.16 -2.79 0.24
N SER A 153 6.21 -2.68 -1.09
CA SER A 153 6.89 -1.59 -1.80
C SER A 153 5.92 -0.87 -2.73
N SER A 154 6.20 0.40 -3.05
CA SER A 154 5.34 1.17 -3.94
C SER A 154 5.55 0.79 -5.40
N SER A 155 4.51 0.26 -6.02
CA SER A 155 4.49 -0.04 -7.45
C SER A 155 4.53 1.25 -8.28
N ALA A 156 3.78 2.27 -7.91
CA ALA A 156 3.69 3.51 -8.67
C ALA A 156 5.05 4.23 -8.82
N PHE A 157 5.84 4.35 -7.73
CA PHE A 157 7.16 4.96 -7.79
C PHE A 157 8.15 4.18 -8.64
N VAL A 158 8.17 2.87 -8.46
CA VAL A 158 9.11 2.00 -9.17
C VAL A 158 8.78 1.96 -10.66
N LEU A 159 7.50 1.85 -11.02
CA LEU A 159 7.06 1.88 -12.43
C LEU A 159 7.44 3.20 -13.09
N GLN A 160 7.27 4.34 -12.40
CA GLN A 160 7.69 5.64 -12.90
C GLN A 160 9.21 5.67 -13.18
N LEU A 161 10.03 5.26 -12.21
CA LEU A 161 11.50 5.26 -12.36
C LEU A 161 11.98 4.32 -13.48
N LEU A 162 11.41 3.12 -13.58
CA LEU A 162 11.73 2.17 -14.66
C LEU A 162 11.32 2.72 -16.03
N SER A 163 10.19 3.42 -16.11
CA SER A 163 9.70 4.08 -17.33
C SER A 163 10.64 5.20 -17.76
N GLU A 164 10.99 6.10 -16.86
CA GLU A 164 11.88 7.24 -17.14
C GLU A 164 13.27 6.78 -17.64
N LYS A 165 13.75 5.62 -17.17
CA LYS A 165 15.03 5.04 -17.56
C LYS A 165 14.95 4.05 -18.71
N GLY A 166 13.77 3.72 -19.22
CA GLY A 166 13.57 2.75 -20.30
C GLY A 166 14.00 1.32 -19.93
N GLN A 167 13.93 0.95 -18.63
CA GLN A 167 14.52 -0.30 -18.11
C GLN A 167 13.50 -1.42 -17.86
N PHE A 168 12.27 -1.30 -18.35
CA PHE A 168 11.24 -2.33 -18.17
C PHE A 168 11.63 -3.72 -18.69
N ASN A 169 12.32 -3.78 -19.82
CA ASN A 169 12.70 -5.03 -20.48
C ASN A 169 14.06 -5.59 -20.04
N SER A 170 14.74 -4.96 -19.08
CA SER A 170 15.96 -5.51 -18.49
C SER A 170 15.63 -6.63 -17.52
N ASN A 171 16.57 -7.54 -17.24
CA ASN A 171 16.40 -8.58 -16.22
C ASN A 171 16.05 -7.97 -14.85
N TYR A 172 16.74 -6.91 -14.49
CA TYR A 172 16.49 -6.12 -13.30
C TYR A 172 15.05 -5.54 -13.29
N GLY A 173 14.60 -4.91 -14.39
CA GLY A 173 13.26 -4.38 -14.51
C GLY A 173 12.19 -5.46 -14.42
N SER A 174 12.36 -6.57 -15.14
CA SER A 174 11.44 -7.71 -15.13
C SER A 174 11.36 -8.36 -13.74
N ALA A 175 12.49 -8.52 -13.04
CA ALA A 175 12.53 -9.05 -11.68
C ALA A 175 11.79 -8.13 -10.71
N THR A 176 12.07 -6.82 -10.78
CA THR A 176 11.42 -5.79 -9.96
C THR A 176 9.91 -5.78 -10.17
N LEU A 177 9.46 -5.78 -11.44
CA LEU A 177 8.03 -5.85 -11.79
C LEU A 177 7.36 -7.11 -11.25
N GLY A 178 8.05 -8.25 -11.34
CA GLY A 178 7.54 -9.52 -10.82
C GLY A 178 7.33 -9.49 -9.30
N VAL A 179 8.26 -8.90 -8.55
CA VAL A 179 8.12 -8.73 -7.09
C VAL A 179 6.92 -7.83 -6.78
N LEU A 180 6.82 -6.67 -7.44
CA LEU A 180 5.71 -5.73 -7.22
C LEU A 180 4.35 -6.37 -7.51
N LEU A 181 4.23 -7.06 -8.65
CA LEU A 181 2.98 -7.74 -9.01
C LEU A 181 2.59 -8.82 -7.98
N LEU A 182 3.57 -9.54 -7.42
CA LEU A 182 3.29 -10.48 -6.35
C LEU A 182 2.86 -9.78 -5.06
N GLN A 183 3.52 -8.68 -4.69
CA GLN A 183 3.14 -7.90 -3.50
C GLN A 183 1.72 -7.36 -3.63
N ASP A 184 1.34 -6.81 -4.79
CA ASP A 184 -0.01 -6.31 -5.05
C ASP A 184 -1.07 -7.43 -4.87
N ILE A 185 -0.76 -8.64 -5.33
CA ILE A 185 -1.64 -9.81 -5.12
C ILE A 185 -1.68 -10.21 -3.63
N ALA A 186 -0.55 -10.18 -2.94
CA ALA A 186 -0.42 -10.63 -1.55
C ALA A 186 -1.08 -9.67 -0.55
N VAL A 187 -1.28 -8.41 -0.90
CA VAL A 187 -2.02 -7.45 -0.06
C VAL A 187 -3.41 -7.96 0.28
N VAL A 188 -4.07 -8.63 -0.64
CA VAL A 188 -5.44 -9.12 -0.48
C VAL A 188 -5.59 -10.14 0.66
N PRO A 189 -4.90 -11.30 0.61
CA PRO A 189 -4.98 -12.25 1.72
C PRO A 189 -4.50 -11.63 3.04
N LEU A 190 -3.60 -10.64 2.98
CA LEU A 190 -3.16 -9.91 4.16
C LEU A 190 -4.30 -9.10 4.79
N LEU A 191 -5.04 -8.34 4.00
CA LEU A 191 -6.19 -7.55 4.48
C LEU A 191 -7.33 -8.44 5.01
N VAL A 192 -7.50 -9.64 4.44
CA VAL A 192 -8.44 -10.64 4.97
C VAL A 192 -7.98 -11.22 6.29
N ALA A 193 -6.67 -11.44 6.45
CA ALA A 193 -6.11 -12.02 7.66
C ALA A 193 -6.11 -11.05 8.86
N LEU A 194 -6.01 -9.74 8.64
CA LEU A 194 -5.93 -8.74 9.70
C LEU A 194 -7.07 -8.81 10.73
N PRO A 195 -8.37 -8.83 10.35
CA PRO A 195 -9.46 -8.99 11.30
C PRO A 195 -9.46 -10.34 12.04
N LEU A 196 -8.91 -11.39 11.38
CA LEU A 196 -8.77 -12.70 12.01
C LEU A 196 -7.67 -12.69 13.09
N ILE A 197 -6.59 -11.96 12.86
CA ILE A 197 -5.51 -11.75 13.83
C ILE A 197 -6.06 -11.04 15.06
N GLU A 198 -6.80 -9.94 14.89
CA GLU A 198 -7.45 -9.21 15.99
C GLU A 198 -8.38 -10.11 16.82
N SER A 199 -9.24 -10.87 16.15
CA SER A 199 -10.17 -11.78 16.84
C SER A 199 -9.44 -12.84 17.68
N THR A 200 -8.24 -13.24 17.29
CA THR A 200 -7.39 -14.19 18.00
C THR A 200 -6.76 -13.56 19.24
N SER A 201 -6.36 -12.30 19.17
CA SER A 201 -5.79 -11.55 20.31
C SER A 201 -6.79 -11.33 21.44
N MET A 202 -8.06 -11.08 21.10
CA MET A 202 -9.15 -10.97 22.09
C MET A 202 -9.46 -12.31 22.78
N ILE A 203 -9.02 -13.43 22.23
CA ILE A 203 -9.29 -14.80 22.68
C ILE A 203 -8.32 -15.31 23.75
N GLY A 204 -7.33 -14.53 24.16
CA GLY A 204 -6.42 -14.87 25.28
C GLY A 204 -7.12 -15.29 26.59
N SER A 205 -8.44 -15.35 26.61
CA SER A 205 -9.32 -15.75 27.70
C SER A 205 -10.19 -16.99 27.40
N GLY A 206 -9.71 -17.99 26.67
CA GLY A 206 -10.31 -19.31 26.70
C GLY A 206 -11.37 -19.67 25.65
N ILE A 207 -11.41 -19.00 24.51
CA ILE A 207 -12.29 -19.42 23.39
C ILE A 207 -11.70 -20.64 22.70
N SER A 208 -12.53 -21.66 22.53
CA SER A 208 -12.15 -22.93 21.90
C SER A 208 -11.86 -22.77 20.40
N TRP A 209 -10.77 -23.34 19.93
CA TRP A 209 -10.42 -23.44 18.49
C TRP A 209 -11.60 -23.92 17.61
N SER A 210 -12.51 -24.73 18.18
CA SER A 210 -13.69 -25.23 17.48
C SER A 210 -14.70 -24.13 17.14
N VAL A 211 -14.82 -23.09 18.00
CA VAL A 211 -15.71 -21.95 17.76
C VAL A 211 -15.14 -21.05 16.67
N LEU A 212 -13.83 -20.80 16.71
CA LEU A 212 -13.11 -20.03 15.69
C LEU A 212 -13.20 -20.67 14.30
N ILE A 213 -12.94 -21.97 14.22
CA ILE A 213 -13.03 -22.71 12.95
C ILE A 213 -14.46 -22.68 12.42
N LYS A 214 -15.46 -22.85 13.28
CA LYS A 214 -16.87 -22.80 12.86
C LYS A 214 -17.28 -21.40 12.39
N SER A 215 -16.97 -20.35 13.14
CA SER A 215 -17.31 -18.98 12.73
C SER A 215 -16.57 -18.57 11.47
N GLY A 216 -15.28 -18.86 11.37
CA GLY A 216 -14.48 -18.65 10.17
C GLY A 216 -15.05 -19.38 8.95
N LEU A 217 -15.41 -20.66 9.09
CA LEU A 217 -16.00 -21.45 8.00
C LEU A 217 -17.34 -20.85 7.54
N VAL A 218 -18.22 -20.47 8.48
CA VAL A 218 -19.52 -19.85 8.15
C VAL A 218 -19.32 -18.51 7.43
N SER A 219 -18.38 -17.68 7.89
CA SER A 219 -18.06 -16.40 7.24
C SER A 219 -17.48 -16.60 5.82
N PHE A 220 -16.55 -17.55 5.65
CA PHE A 220 -16.00 -17.87 4.33
C PHE A 220 -17.04 -18.47 3.38
N LEU A 221 -17.93 -19.32 3.86
CA LEU A 221 -19.05 -19.85 3.06
C LEU A 221 -20.01 -18.71 2.67
N GLY A 222 -20.34 -17.83 3.63
CA GLY A 222 -21.13 -16.63 3.37
C GLY A 222 -20.51 -15.74 2.31
N LEU A 223 -19.21 -15.49 2.40
CA LEU A 223 -18.45 -14.74 1.40
C LEU A 223 -18.50 -15.40 0.03
N GLY A 224 -18.31 -16.73 -0.04
CA GLY A 224 -18.41 -17.48 -1.29
C GLY A 224 -19.81 -17.38 -1.93
N ILE A 225 -20.88 -17.42 -1.13
CA ILE A 225 -22.25 -17.21 -1.60
C ILE A 225 -22.42 -15.79 -2.14
N VAL A 226 -21.93 -14.77 -1.42
CA VAL A 226 -21.98 -13.37 -1.89
C VAL A 226 -21.27 -13.20 -3.22
N VAL A 227 -20.05 -13.73 -3.35
CA VAL A 227 -19.27 -13.71 -4.59
C VAL A 227 -20.06 -14.35 -5.74
N LEU A 228 -20.67 -15.50 -5.49
CA LEU A 228 -21.46 -16.22 -6.50
C LEU A 228 -22.72 -15.41 -6.92
N VAL A 229 -23.47 -14.92 -5.94
CA VAL A 229 -24.72 -14.14 -6.19
C VAL A 229 -24.41 -12.85 -6.93
N VAL A 230 -23.37 -12.14 -6.50
CA VAL A 230 -22.95 -10.89 -7.15
C VAL A 230 -22.45 -11.18 -8.57
N LYS A 231 -21.65 -12.21 -8.78
CA LYS A 231 -21.18 -12.61 -10.13
C LYS A 231 -22.34 -12.89 -11.09
N LEU A 232 -23.30 -13.68 -10.65
CA LEU A 232 -24.49 -14.02 -11.47
C LEU A 232 -25.39 -12.80 -11.73
N GLY A 233 -25.56 -11.93 -10.72
CA GLY A 233 -26.37 -10.72 -10.84
C GLY A 233 -25.72 -9.65 -11.71
N LEU A 234 -24.41 -9.44 -11.58
CA LEU A 234 -23.66 -8.44 -12.33
C LEU A 234 -23.71 -8.70 -13.85
N GLU A 235 -23.51 -9.93 -14.30
CA GLU A 235 -23.57 -10.24 -15.73
C GLU A 235 -24.94 -9.89 -16.35
N GLN A 236 -26.02 -10.18 -15.62
CA GLN A 236 -27.38 -9.86 -16.09
C GLN A 236 -27.62 -8.37 -16.09
N LEU A 237 -27.16 -7.65 -15.05
CA LEU A 237 -27.35 -6.23 -14.91
C LEU A 237 -26.57 -5.44 -15.97
N PHE A 238 -25.32 -5.85 -16.24
CA PHE A 238 -24.50 -5.26 -17.29
C PHE A 238 -25.10 -5.51 -18.68
N ARG A 239 -25.63 -6.70 -18.94
CA ARG A 239 -26.34 -6.99 -20.20
C ARG A 239 -27.60 -6.12 -20.35
N PHE A 240 -28.36 -5.94 -19.28
CA PHE A 240 -29.55 -5.08 -19.30
C PHE A 240 -29.19 -3.62 -19.62
N ILE A 241 -28.18 -3.07 -18.95
CA ILE A 241 -27.70 -1.70 -19.19
C ILE A 241 -27.13 -1.55 -20.62
N SER A 242 -26.41 -2.56 -21.10
CA SER A 242 -25.85 -2.54 -22.47
C SER A 242 -26.91 -2.56 -23.56
N LEU A 243 -28.06 -3.21 -23.32
CA LEU A 243 -29.20 -3.23 -24.28
C LEU A 243 -29.90 -1.87 -24.41
N GLY A 244 -29.90 -1.05 -23.35
CA GLY A 244 -30.46 0.31 -23.36
C GLY A 244 -29.57 1.37 -24.02
N ARG A 245 -28.40 0.98 -24.50
CA ARG A 245 -27.35 1.90 -24.99
C ARG A 245 -27.66 2.39 -26.38
N SER A 246 -28.18 3.61 -26.51
CA SER A 246 -28.11 4.40 -27.74
C SER A 246 -26.68 4.95 -27.90
N LYS A 247 -26.16 4.97 -29.14
CA LYS A 247 -24.80 5.47 -29.43
C LYS A 247 -24.59 6.87 -28.84
N GLY A 248 -23.85 6.98 -27.74
CA GLY A 248 -23.46 8.23 -27.10
C GLY A 248 -23.94 8.47 -25.65
N GLN A 249 -24.79 7.62 -25.07
CA GLN A 249 -25.23 7.73 -23.69
C GLN A 249 -24.91 6.42 -22.98
N GLY A 250 -23.88 6.34 -22.14
CA GLY A 250 -23.59 5.07 -21.51
C GLY A 250 -22.51 5.04 -20.42
N SER A 251 -21.69 6.06 -20.30
CA SER A 251 -20.64 6.12 -19.28
C SER A 251 -21.23 6.20 -17.87
N ASP A 252 -22.22 7.05 -17.64
CA ASP A 252 -22.75 7.35 -16.31
C ASP A 252 -23.40 6.14 -15.63
N SER A 253 -24.11 5.31 -16.42
CA SER A 253 -24.79 4.12 -15.87
C SER A 253 -23.77 3.02 -15.45
N PHE A 254 -22.65 2.89 -16.14
CA PHE A 254 -21.60 1.94 -15.79
C PHE A 254 -20.83 2.41 -14.55
N VAL A 255 -20.54 3.71 -14.45
CA VAL A 255 -19.93 4.31 -13.25
C VAL A 255 -20.86 4.13 -12.05
N ALA A 256 -22.15 4.45 -12.20
CA ALA A 256 -23.14 4.30 -11.15
C ALA A 256 -23.27 2.83 -10.69
N LEU A 257 -23.26 1.88 -11.64
CA LEU A 257 -23.30 0.44 -11.33
C LEU A 257 -22.02 -0.01 -10.60
N SER A 258 -20.86 0.50 -10.97
CA SER A 258 -19.61 0.21 -10.30
C SER A 258 -19.62 0.69 -8.86
N ILE A 259 -20.04 1.94 -8.63
CA ILE A 259 -20.17 2.51 -7.29
C ILE A 259 -21.19 1.72 -6.45
N LEU A 260 -22.34 1.38 -7.04
CA LEU A 260 -23.36 0.53 -6.38
C LEU A 260 -22.79 -0.84 -6.00
N THR A 261 -22.03 -1.46 -6.89
CA THR A 261 -21.41 -2.77 -6.63
C THR A 261 -20.40 -2.67 -5.50
N VAL A 262 -19.49 -1.68 -5.54
CA VAL A 262 -18.49 -1.45 -4.49
C VAL A 262 -19.18 -1.25 -3.15
N THR A 263 -20.11 -0.30 -3.07
CA THR A 263 -20.81 0.03 -1.82
C THR A 263 -21.64 -1.14 -1.33
N GLY A 264 -22.38 -1.80 -2.22
CA GLY A 264 -23.27 -2.91 -1.88
C GLY A 264 -22.50 -4.13 -1.36
N VAL A 265 -21.42 -4.53 -2.03
CA VAL A 265 -20.59 -5.66 -1.58
C VAL A 265 -19.83 -5.31 -0.30
N SER A 266 -19.33 -4.07 -0.15
CA SER A 266 -18.68 -3.60 1.08
C SER A 266 -19.63 -3.66 2.28
N LEU A 267 -20.88 -3.23 2.12
CA LEU A 267 -21.90 -3.34 3.18
C LEU A 267 -22.23 -4.79 3.53
N VAL A 268 -22.27 -5.68 2.55
CA VAL A 268 -22.56 -7.11 2.80
C VAL A 268 -21.39 -7.78 3.49
N THR A 269 -20.15 -7.54 3.05
CA THR A 269 -18.94 -8.09 3.71
C THR A 269 -18.83 -7.61 5.16
N GLN A 270 -19.12 -6.33 5.41
CA GLN A 270 -19.14 -5.80 6.76
C GLN A 270 -20.19 -6.52 7.67
N LYS A 271 -21.39 -6.78 7.15
CA LYS A 271 -22.42 -7.55 7.89
C LYS A 271 -22.02 -9.03 8.13
N LEU A 272 -21.16 -9.59 7.30
CA LEU A 272 -20.62 -10.94 7.48
C LEU A 272 -19.43 -10.98 8.46
N GLY A 273 -19.03 -9.84 9.03
CA GLY A 273 -17.92 -9.74 9.98
C GLY A 273 -16.55 -9.58 9.32
N PHE A 274 -16.52 -9.26 8.02
CA PHE A 274 -15.30 -8.85 7.33
C PHE A 274 -15.18 -7.33 7.24
N SER A 275 -14.04 -6.84 6.71
CA SER A 275 -13.88 -5.41 6.46
C SER A 275 -14.67 -4.97 5.21
N ASP A 276 -15.10 -3.72 5.20
CA ASP A 276 -15.68 -3.05 4.04
C ASP A 276 -14.66 -2.90 2.90
N THR A 277 -13.40 -2.73 3.25
CA THR A 277 -12.26 -2.69 2.32
C THR A 277 -12.10 -4.00 1.54
N LEU A 278 -12.32 -5.16 2.17
CA LEU A 278 -12.36 -6.45 1.48
C LEU A 278 -13.50 -6.49 0.46
N GLY A 279 -14.67 -5.96 0.83
CA GLY A 279 -15.82 -5.89 -0.08
C GLY A 279 -15.54 -5.04 -1.32
N ALA A 280 -14.91 -3.90 -1.13
CA ALA A 280 -14.49 -3.03 -2.23
C ALA A 280 -13.52 -3.75 -3.18
N PHE A 281 -12.50 -4.42 -2.62
CA PHE A 281 -11.55 -5.21 -3.40
C PHE A 281 -12.25 -6.34 -4.20
N LEU A 282 -13.09 -7.14 -3.53
CA LEU A 282 -13.83 -8.23 -4.19
C LEU A 282 -14.73 -7.72 -5.31
N SER A 283 -15.32 -6.54 -5.13
CA SER A 283 -16.09 -5.87 -6.19
C SER A 283 -15.23 -5.62 -7.43
N GLY A 284 -14.01 -5.15 -7.24
CA GLY A 284 -13.06 -4.93 -8.31
C GLY A 284 -12.71 -6.24 -9.04
N VAL A 285 -12.38 -7.30 -8.29
CA VAL A 285 -12.07 -8.62 -8.88
C VAL A 285 -13.26 -9.18 -9.66
N LEU A 286 -14.47 -9.09 -9.12
CA LEU A 286 -15.68 -9.57 -9.78
C LEU A 286 -15.95 -8.82 -11.08
N LEU A 287 -15.74 -7.51 -11.08
CA LEU A 287 -15.89 -6.67 -12.27
C LEU A 287 -14.76 -6.91 -13.29
N ALA A 288 -13.55 -7.21 -12.83
CA ALA A 288 -12.41 -7.56 -13.69
C ALA A 288 -12.63 -8.83 -14.52
N GLU A 289 -13.42 -9.77 -14.00
CA GLU A 289 -13.79 -11.02 -14.71
C GLU A 289 -14.95 -10.84 -15.71
N THR A 290 -15.58 -9.66 -15.74
CA THR A 290 -16.68 -9.40 -16.70
C THR A 290 -16.15 -9.03 -18.09
N ASN A 291 -16.97 -9.28 -19.12
CA ASN A 291 -16.65 -8.85 -20.49
C ASN A 291 -16.61 -7.30 -20.67
N PHE A 292 -17.00 -6.55 -19.65
CA PHE A 292 -17.10 -5.09 -19.65
C PHE A 292 -15.89 -4.42 -18.97
N ARG A 293 -14.87 -5.19 -18.56
CA ARG A 293 -13.70 -4.71 -17.84
C ARG A 293 -13.05 -3.50 -18.49
N SER A 294 -12.67 -3.61 -19.77
CA SER A 294 -11.95 -2.53 -20.49
C SER A 294 -12.73 -1.24 -20.51
N GLN A 295 -14.05 -1.34 -20.63
CA GLN A 295 -14.93 -0.19 -20.60
C GLN A 295 -15.03 0.41 -19.19
N LEU A 296 -15.14 -0.43 -18.16
CA LEU A 296 -15.15 0.01 -16.78
C LEU A 296 -13.85 0.75 -16.42
N GLU A 297 -12.71 0.22 -16.85
CA GLU A 297 -11.41 0.87 -16.65
C GLU A 297 -11.34 2.26 -17.31
N GLU A 298 -11.90 2.41 -18.52
CA GLU A 298 -11.99 3.70 -19.22
C GLU A 298 -12.94 4.68 -18.53
N ASP A 299 -14.13 4.21 -18.13
CA ASP A 299 -15.16 5.03 -17.52
C ASP A 299 -14.80 5.50 -16.09
N ILE A 300 -14.02 4.70 -15.34
CA ILE A 300 -13.54 5.03 -13.97
C ILE A 300 -12.26 5.86 -14.00
N ARG A 301 -11.48 5.81 -15.10
CA ARG A 301 -10.20 6.50 -15.23
C ARG A 301 -10.22 7.98 -14.81
N PRO A 302 -11.22 8.81 -15.15
CA PRO A 302 -11.27 10.21 -14.72
C PRO A 302 -11.43 10.37 -13.20
N ILE A 303 -12.12 9.43 -12.56
CA ILE A 303 -12.43 9.46 -11.13
C ILE A 303 -11.28 8.86 -10.31
N LYS A 304 -10.54 7.91 -10.89
CA LYS A 304 -9.40 7.25 -10.28
C LYS A 304 -8.40 8.22 -9.65
N GLY A 305 -7.91 9.17 -10.44
CA GLY A 305 -6.92 10.14 -9.96
C GLY A 305 -7.43 11.02 -8.81
N LEU A 306 -8.71 11.35 -8.84
CA LEU A 306 -9.36 12.14 -7.80
C LEU A 306 -9.50 11.35 -6.49
N LEU A 307 -9.95 10.10 -6.57
CA LEU A 307 -10.13 9.23 -5.40
C LEU A 307 -8.78 8.82 -4.78
N LEU A 308 -7.79 8.54 -5.63
CA LEU A 308 -6.43 8.29 -5.19
C LEU A 308 -5.82 9.53 -4.51
N GLY A 309 -6.04 10.71 -5.10
CA GLY A 309 -5.64 11.99 -4.50
C GLY A 309 -6.30 12.20 -3.14
N LEU A 310 -7.59 11.88 -3.01
CA LEU A 310 -8.34 11.95 -1.75
C LEU A 310 -7.67 11.11 -0.66
N PHE A 311 -7.36 9.85 -0.96
CA PHE A 311 -6.70 8.96 -0.02
C PHE A 311 -5.34 9.49 0.42
N PHE A 312 -4.49 9.93 -0.51
CA PHE A 312 -3.16 10.39 -0.15
C PHE A 312 -3.14 11.76 0.55
N VAL A 313 -4.02 12.68 0.19
CA VAL A 313 -4.16 13.97 0.91
C VAL A 313 -4.62 13.71 2.34
N THR A 314 -5.63 12.87 2.55
CA THR A 314 -6.13 12.55 3.89
C THR A 314 -5.10 11.76 4.71
N THR A 315 -4.35 10.86 4.10
CA THR A 315 -3.25 10.14 4.76
C THR A 315 -2.13 11.11 5.16
N GLY A 316 -1.75 12.04 4.29
CA GLY A 316 -0.79 13.09 4.60
C GLY A 316 -1.25 13.99 5.75
N ALA A 317 -2.54 14.32 5.80
CA ALA A 317 -3.13 15.11 6.88
C ALA A 317 -3.16 14.38 8.23
N GLN A 318 -3.09 13.05 8.26
CA GLN A 318 -3.00 12.28 9.51
C GLN A 318 -1.62 12.33 10.16
N VAL A 319 -0.57 12.70 9.41
CA VAL A 319 0.79 12.81 9.97
C VAL A 319 0.86 13.94 10.99
N ASN A 320 1.39 13.62 12.17
CA ASN A 320 1.63 14.59 13.23
C ASN A 320 3.11 14.94 13.27
N LEU A 321 3.44 16.20 12.87
CA LEU A 321 4.82 16.68 12.88
C LEU A 321 5.39 16.82 14.28
N ASP A 322 4.57 17.06 15.31
CA ASP A 322 5.05 17.19 16.69
C ASP A 322 5.54 15.83 17.19
N ILE A 323 4.81 14.75 16.89
CA ILE A 323 5.25 13.37 17.21
C ILE A 323 6.52 13.03 16.44
N LEU A 324 6.59 13.38 15.16
CA LEU A 324 7.77 13.14 14.33
C LEU A 324 8.98 13.93 14.83
N ALA A 325 8.79 15.21 15.19
CA ALA A 325 9.85 16.05 15.72
C ALA A 325 10.34 15.60 17.11
N ALA A 326 9.40 15.15 17.96
CA ALA A 326 9.76 14.62 19.28
C ALA A 326 10.51 13.27 19.22
N ASN A 327 10.33 12.50 18.14
CA ASN A 327 10.89 11.14 17.97
C ASN A 327 11.65 11.02 16.64
N TRP A 328 12.32 12.08 16.20
CA TRP A 328 13.02 12.11 14.92
C TRP A 328 14.15 11.08 14.83
N ASP A 329 14.83 10.82 15.94
CA ASP A 329 15.89 9.84 16.10
C ASP A 329 15.37 8.42 15.91
N VAL A 330 14.22 8.09 16.52
CA VAL A 330 13.52 6.81 16.33
C VAL A 330 13.04 6.68 14.89
N ALA A 331 12.43 7.72 14.34
CA ALA A 331 11.97 7.72 12.94
C ALA A 331 13.13 7.50 11.95
N LEU A 332 14.27 8.14 12.18
CA LEU A 332 15.47 7.96 11.37
C LEU A 332 16.02 6.52 11.47
N LEU A 333 16.07 5.97 12.67
CA LEU A 333 16.54 4.61 12.90
C LEU A 333 15.60 3.58 12.26
N MET A 334 14.29 3.78 12.37
CA MET A 334 13.29 2.95 11.68
C MET A 334 13.41 3.05 10.15
N LEU A 335 13.67 4.25 9.62
CA LEU A 335 13.88 4.47 8.18
C LEU A 335 15.14 3.75 7.69
N VAL A 336 16.26 3.88 8.41
CA VAL A 336 17.51 3.18 8.09
C VAL A 336 17.31 1.66 8.19
N GLY A 337 16.62 1.20 9.24
CA GLY A 337 16.26 -0.20 9.42
C GLY A 337 15.41 -0.73 8.27
N LEU A 338 14.36 0.01 7.88
CA LEU A 338 13.50 -0.33 6.75
C LEU A 338 14.30 -0.50 5.45
N VAL A 339 15.10 0.51 5.11
CA VAL A 339 15.91 0.51 3.88
C VAL A 339 16.95 -0.61 3.91
N SER A 340 17.65 -0.78 5.03
CA SER A 340 18.72 -1.80 5.15
C SER A 340 18.16 -3.22 5.07
N VAL A 341 17.12 -3.52 5.84
CA VAL A 341 16.52 -4.87 5.85
C VAL A 341 15.95 -5.21 4.47
N LYS A 342 15.16 -4.31 3.88
CA LYS A 342 14.54 -4.58 2.58
C LYS A 342 15.59 -4.70 1.46
N SER A 343 16.59 -3.83 1.42
CA SER A 343 17.63 -3.92 0.39
C SER A 343 18.45 -5.20 0.51
N LEU A 344 18.85 -5.58 1.73
CA LEU A 344 19.64 -6.79 1.96
C LEU A 344 18.85 -8.07 1.67
N VAL A 345 17.63 -8.20 2.21
CA VAL A 345 16.79 -9.39 2.00
C VAL A 345 16.43 -9.53 0.52
N THR A 346 16.07 -8.43 -0.14
CA THR A 346 15.71 -8.47 -1.57
C THR A 346 16.92 -8.79 -2.45
N ALA A 347 18.09 -8.22 -2.15
CA ALA A 347 19.32 -8.53 -2.87
C ALA A 347 19.74 -10.00 -2.68
N ALA A 348 19.65 -10.52 -1.45
CA ALA A 348 19.94 -11.93 -1.17
C ALA A 348 18.97 -12.86 -1.92
N ALA A 349 17.65 -12.56 -1.88
CA ALA A 349 16.65 -13.31 -2.64
C ALA A 349 16.89 -13.22 -4.16
N GLY A 350 17.27 -12.04 -4.67
CA GLY A 350 17.63 -11.84 -6.08
C GLY A 350 18.81 -12.68 -6.50
N ARG A 351 19.87 -12.73 -5.71
CA ARG A 351 21.02 -13.61 -5.95
C ARG A 351 20.63 -15.09 -5.96
N ALA A 352 19.83 -15.51 -4.98
CA ALA A 352 19.31 -16.88 -4.92
C ALA A 352 18.41 -17.23 -6.12
N ALA A 353 17.74 -16.23 -6.70
CA ALA A 353 16.92 -16.38 -7.89
C ALA A 353 17.74 -16.30 -9.20
N GLY A 354 19.04 -16.03 -9.17
CA GLY A 354 19.94 -16.03 -10.35
C GLY A 354 20.19 -14.65 -10.99
N LEU A 355 19.84 -13.54 -10.30
CA LEU A 355 20.25 -12.20 -10.74
C LEU A 355 21.77 -12.04 -10.59
N SER A 356 22.39 -11.24 -11.46
CA SER A 356 23.77 -10.81 -11.27
C SER A 356 23.94 -10.02 -9.97
N PRO A 357 25.15 -9.90 -9.40
CA PRO A 357 25.37 -9.08 -8.21
C PRO A 357 24.84 -7.66 -8.34
N SER A 358 25.10 -7.02 -9.46
CA SER A 358 24.61 -5.67 -9.77
C SER A 358 23.08 -5.60 -9.83
N GLU A 359 22.46 -6.51 -10.57
CA GLU A 359 20.98 -6.56 -10.68
C GLU A 359 20.30 -6.81 -9.35
N ALA A 360 20.83 -7.72 -8.53
CA ALA A 360 20.31 -8.05 -7.22
C ALA A 360 20.36 -6.85 -6.26
N VAL A 361 21.49 -6.14 -6.20
CA VAL A 361 21.66 -4.94 -5.38
C VAL A 361 20.71 -3.83 -5.86
N ARG A 362 20.62 -3.57 -7.16
CA ARG A 362 19.71 -2.57 -7.73
C ARG A 362 18.25 -2.89 -7.42
N THR A 363 17.84 -4.16 -7.57
CA THR A 363 16.49 -4.62 -7.19
C THR A 363 16.23 -4.40 -5.70
N GLY A 364 17.22 -4.67 -4.85
CA GLY A 364 17.14 -4.44 -3.42
C GLY A 364 16.89 -2.97 -3.06
N PHE A 365 17.65 -2.07 -3.65
CA PHE A 365 17.55 -0.64 -3.33
C PHE A 365 16.29 0.02 -3.90
N ILE A 366 15.86 -0.32 -5.10
CA ILE A 366 14.64 0.27 -5.68
C ILE A 366 13.37 -0.21 -4.95
N LEU A 367 13.39 -1.41 -4.37
CA LEU A 367 12.30 -1.97 -3.56
C LEU A 367 12.44 -1.71 -2.06
N ALA A 368 13.47 -0.99 -1.63
CA ALA A 368 13.74 -0.74 -0.21
C ALA A 368 12.75 0.23 0.46
N GLN A 369 12.03 1.03 -0.30
CA GLN A 369 11.02 1.95 0.22
C GLN A 369 9.74 1.21 0.66
N GLY A 370 8.93 1.84 1.52
CA GLY A 370 7.57 1.38 1.82
C GLY A 370 6.62 1.64 0.65
N GLY A 371 5.47 0.96 0.64
CA GLY A 371 4.47 1.09 -0.40
C GLY A 371 3.20 1.82 0.03
N GLU A 372 2.39 2.21 -0.94
CA GLU A 372 1.06 2.77 -0.73
C GLU A 372 0.13 1.82 0.04
N PHE A 373 0.30 0.52 -0.14
CA PHE A 373 -0.49 -0.47 0.60
C PHE A 373 -0.09 -0.61 2.07
N ALA A 374 1.11 -0.18 2.45
CA ALA A 374 1.47 -0.08 3.86
C ALA A 374 0.51 0.89 4.60
N PHE A 375 0.10 1.99 3.96
CA PHE A 375 -0.88 2.91 4.55
C PHE A 375 -2.23 2.25 4.77
N VAL A 376 -2.69 1.42 3.82
CA VAL A 376 -3.96 0.69 3.93
C VAL A 376 -3.91 -0.31 5.08
N VAL A 377 -2.83 -1.10 5.17
CA VAL A 377 -2.62 -2.07 6.25
C VAL A 377 -2.55 -1.37 7.60
N LEU A 378 -1.79 -0.27 7.70
CA LEU A 378 -1.64 0.50 8.93
C LEU A 378 -2.94 1.21 9.33
N ALA A 379 -3.71 1.75 8.37
CA ALA A 379 -5.01 2.36 8.63
C ALA A 379 -6.00 1.32 9.16
N LEU A 380 -6.10 0.15 8.53
CA LEU A 380 -6.95 -0.93 9.00
C LEU A 380 -6.52 -1.45 10.37
N ALA A 381 -5.23 -1.63 10.60
CA ALA A 381 -4.69 -2.04 11.89
C ALA A 381 -5.00 -1.03 13.01
N SER A 382 -5.00 0.26 12.69
CA SER A 382 -5.40 1.32 13.61
C SER A 382 -6.91 1.29 13.91
N GLN A 383 -7.75 1.10 12.89
CA GLN A 383 -9.19 0.95 13.05
C GLN A 383 -9.56 -0.26 13.93
N LEU A 384 -8.87 -1.37 13.73
CA LEU A 384 -8.99 -2.60 14.53
C LEU A 384 -8.31 -2.50 15.90
N ARG A 385 -7.70 -1.36 16.24
CA ARG A 385 -6.96 -1.13 17.50
C ARG A 385 -5.83 -2.14 17.75
N VAL A 386 -5.31 -2.73 16.70
CA VAL A 386 -4.13 -3.63 16.75
C VAL A 386 -2.87 -2.82 17.04
N LEU A 387 -2.78 -1.57 16.52
CA LEU A 387 -1.63 -0.69 16.72
C LEU A 387 -1.98 0.53 17.55
N PRO A 388 -1.09 0.97 18.48
CA PRO A 388 -1.21 2.26 19.15
C PRO A 388 -1.18 3.41 18.12
N ALA A 389 -2.02 4.44 18.34
CA ALA A 389 -2.17 5.55 17.40
C ALA A 389 -0.84 6.31 17.14
N GLU A 390 -0.03 6.50 18.16
CA GLU A 390 1.26 7.19 18.05
C GLU A 390 2.26 6.40 17.22
N LEU A 391 2.37 5.08 17.46
CA LEU A 391 3.23 4.19 16.66
C LEU A 391 2.76 4.15 15.20
N ASN A 392 1.46 4.08 14.98
CA ASN A 392 0.89 4.08 13.64
C ASN A 392 1.25 5.36 12.85
N GLN A 393 1.16 6.53 13.48
CA GLN A 393 1.52 7.81 12.87
C GLN A 393 3.02 7.87 12.55
N LEU A 394 3.88 7.37 13.42
CA LEU A 394 5.32 7.30 13.19
C LEU A 394 5.67 6.37 12.02
N LEU A 395 5.03 5.18 11.95
CA LEU A 395 5.20 4.26 10.84
C LEU A 395 4.75 4.87 9.51
N ILE A 396 3.61 5.56 9.48
CA ILE A 396 3.14 6.30 8.29
C ILE A 396 4.19 7.34 7.86
N ALA A 397 4.73 8.11 8.79
CA ALA A 397 5.77 9.10 8.49
C ALA A 397 7.05 8.44 7.93
N VAL A 398 7.50 7.32 8.50
CA VAL A 398 8.66 6.55 8.02
C VAL A 398 8.43 6.04 6.59
N VAL A 399 7.24 5.52 6.29
CA VAL A 399 6.87 5.07 4.95
C VAL A 399 6.93 6.24 3.95
N ILE A 400 6.34 7.40 4.28
CA ILE A 400 6.37 8.61 3.44
C ILE A 400 7.82 9.05 3.19
N LEU A 401 8.65 9.12 4.23
CA LEU A 401 10.05 9.50 4.10
C LEU A 401 10.82 8.51 3.21
N SER A 402 10.57 7.21 3.36
CA SER A 402 11.20 6.18 2.52
C SER A 402 10.82 6.31 1.04
N MET A 403 9.55 6.64 0.76
CA MET A 403 9.08 6.90 -0.61
C MET A 403 9.75 8.14 -1.21
N PHE A 404 9.91 9.20 -0.42
CA PHE A 404 10.61 10.41 -0.85
C PHE A 404 12.08 10.13 -1.20
N LEU A 405 12.75 9.24 -0.47
CA LEU A 405 14.13 8.88 -0.72
C LEU A 405 14.34 7.94 -1.92
N THR A 406 13.26 7.39 -2.51
CA THR A 406 13.35 6.36 -3.57
C THR A 406 14.27 6.72 -4.75
N PRO A 407 14.25 7.95 -5.32
CA PRO A 407 15.17 8.30 -6.40
C PRO A 407 16.64 8.27 -5.96
N GLY A 408 16.92 8.67 -4.73
CA GLY A 408 18.26 8.60 -4.13
C GLY A 408 18.70 7.16 -3.85
N LEU A 409 17.78 6.32 -3.35
CA LEU A 409 18.01 4.90 -3.11
C LEU A 409 18.33 4.16 -4.41
N GLU A 410 17.61 4.46 -5.49
CA GLU A 410 17.88 3.88 -6.79
C GLU A 410 19.26 4.28 -7.32
N ALA A 411 19.62 5.57 -7.21
CA ALA A 411 20.94 6.06 -7.61
C ALA A 411 22.07 5.41 -6.78
N LEU A 412 21.84 5.20 -5.47
CA LEU A 412 22.76 4.47 -4.60
C LEU A 412 22.86 3.00 -5.00
N GLY A 413 21.72 2.36 -5.33
CA GLY A 413 21.65 0.99 -5.79
C GLY A 413 22.43 0.74 -7.07
N VAL A 414 22.44 1.70 -8.01
CA VAL A 414 23.28 1.63 -9.23
C VAL A 414 24.76 1.62 -8.87
N ARG A 415 25.21 2.57 -8.04
CA ARG A 415 26.62 2.68 -7.65
C ARG A 415 27.10 1.45 -6.87
N LEU A 416 26.33 1.01 -5.89
CA LEU A 416 26.68 -0.16 -5.10
C LEU A 416 26.58 -1.45 -5.92
N GLY A 417 25.68 -1.51 -6.90
CA GLY A 417 25.58 -2.60 -7.85
C GLY A 417 26.83 -2.76 -8.71
N GLU A 418 27.39 -1.64 -9.21
CA GLU A 418 28.66 -1.65 -9.94
C GLU A 418 29.83 -2.17 -9.09
N VAL A 419 29.87 -1.75 -7.83
CA VAL A 419 30.88 -2.23 -6.87
C VAL A 419 30.69 -3.73 -6.59
N ALA A 420 29.46 -4.17 -6.36
CA ALA A 420 29.14 -5.58 -6.13
C ALA A 420 29.51 -6.47 -7.32
N GLU A 421 29.28 -6.00 -8.54
CA GLU A 421 29.69 -6.72 -9.76
C GLU A 421 31.21 -6.87 -9.85
N GLY A 422 31.98 -5.85 -9.47
CA GLY A 422 33.44 -5.89 -9.45
C GLY A 422 34.01 -6.87 -8.42
N TYR A 423 33.32 -7.11 -7.29
CA TYR A 423 33.80 -8.03 -6.24
C TYR A 423 33.26 -9.45 -6.37
N PHE A 424 32.04 -9.62 -6.88
CA PHE A 424 31.28 -10.88 -6.84
C PHE A 424 30.82 -11.34 -8.24
N GLY A 425 31.15 -10.60 -9.31
CA GLY A 425 30.82 -10.97 -10.69
C GLY A 425 31.78 -12.03 -11.22
N ASP A 426 31.24 -13.02 -11.92
CA ASP A 426 32.03 -14.12 -12.54
C ASP A 426 32.66 -13.74 -13.90
N GLY A 427 32.64 -12.46 -14.28
CA GLY A 427 33.10 -11.97 -15.59
C GLY A 427 34.31 -11.01 -15.54
N PRO A 428 35.04 -10.80 -16.65
CA PRO A 428 36.06 -9.78 -16.72
C PRO A 428 35.45 -8.40 -16.45
N ALA A 429 36.15 -7.57 -15.64
CA ALA A 429 35.68 -6.25 -15.19
C ALA A 429 35.09 -5.45 -16.37
N PRO A 430 33.94 -4.80 -16.19
CA PRO A 430 33.33 -4.00 -17.24
C PRO A 430 34.31 -2.91 -17.68
N VAL A 431 34.64 -2.90 -18.95
CA VAL A 431 35.50 -1.87 -19.56
C VAL A 431 34.81 -0.54 -19.40
N SER A 432 35.36 0.32 -18.55
CA SER A 432 34.86 1.67 -18.32
C SER A 432 34.87 2.46 -19.65
N TYR A 433 33.72 2.66 -20.25
CA TYR A 433 33.50 3.56 -21.39
C TYR A 433 33.55 5.04 -20.98
N THR A 434 34.62 5.45 -20.28
CA THR A 434 34.76 6.85 -19.85
C THR A 434 35.55 7.72 -20.85
N HIS A 435 35.92 7.19 -22.01
CA HIS A 435 36.66 7.97 -23.02
C HIS A 435 36.09 7.81 -24.42
N LEU A 436 34.92 8.38 -24.71
CA LEU A 436 34.53 8.76 -26.08
C LEU A 436 33.59 9.98 -26.04
N ARG A 437 34.12 11.13 -25.52
CA ARG A 437 33.69 12.45 -25.88
C ARG A 437 34.93 13.28 -26.17
N ALA A 438 35.48 13.15 -27.36
CA ALA A 438 36.30 14.15 -28.03
C ALA A 438 36.46 13.69 -29.49
N HIS A 439 35.57 14.16 -30.35
CA HIS A 439 35.84 14.76 -31.65
C HIS A 439 34.52 15.11 -32.34
#